data_d2331dad589ba917afba3f0242878af3
#
_entry.id   d2331dad589ba917afba3f0242878af3
#
_cell.length_a   1.000
_cell.length_b   1.000
_cell.length_c   1.000
_cell.angle_alpha   90.00
_cell.angle_beta   90.00
_cell.angle_gamma   90.00
#
_symmetry.space_group_name_H-M   'P 1'
#
loop_
_entity.id
_entity.type
_entity.pdbx_description
1 polymer ?
#
loop_
_entity_poly.entity_id
_entity_poly.type
_entity_poly.pdbx_seq_one_letter_code
_entity_poly.pdbx_strand_id
1 'polypeptide(L)'
;MNKQLHRLDLNLLVILQYLIEERSVTLAAKRLSITPSSVSKSLAKLRQWFDDPLFIRSPQGLTPTPLMHRIEKSLPEFLNLANYIAEIRDTEKPRGLKFRLMMEAPLNLIMLHDLSLKILNQYPESNVNVRDWDYNSLASIVAGDADIGVLGRESYHKSKESINALPDILNFEVLFIDRPLAFIRADHPLLGEEWNLTNLLKYPHISTEYGNRIPWAFDDVLHSMGLTRNIQLSYSSFEQSLLMTSQAGHSLLTCAPGYCQHYVNKFHLDLVCIPLPLEPEIYQQLDIPFLMLWHKRNAYNSKTRWLKEQIKSGIANFIST
;
A
#
# COMPACT_ATOMS: atom_id res chain seq x y z
N MET A 1 -29.62 4.52 -12.17
CA MET A 1 -29.32 3.60 -13.27
C MET A 1 -30.64 3.22 -13.96
N ASN A 2 -30.77 3.43 -15.27
CA ASN A 2 -32.02 3.16 -16.00
C ASN A 2 -32.32 1.66 -15.94
N LYS A 3 -33.51 1.28 -15.41
CA LYS A 3 -33.91 -0.14 -15.18
C LYS A 3 -33.98 -0.98 -16.47
N GLN A 4 -33.86 -0.36 -17.65
CA GLN A 4 -33.94 -1.04 -18.95
C GLN A 4 -32.58 -1.45 -19.53
N LEU A 5 -31.46 -0.77 -19.18
CA LEU A 5 -30.18 -1.03 -19.79
C LEU A 5 -29.64 -2.47 -19.52
N HIS A 6 -29.97 -3.07 -18.38
CA HIS A 6 -29.56 -4.44 -18.06
C HIS A 6 -30.20 -5.53 -18.95
N ARG A 7 -31.25 -5.16 -19.74
CA ARG A 7 -31.92 -6.08 -20.66
C ARG A 7 -31.42 -5.92 -22.11
N LEU A 8 -30.67 -4.86 -22.41
CA LEU A 8 -30.08 -4.64 -23.71
C LEU A 8 -28.77 -5.42 -23.83
N ASP A 9 -28.73 -6.31 -24.84
CA ASP A 9 -27.46 -6.93 -25.22
C ASP A 9 -26.58 -5.88 -25.89
N LEU A 10 -25.54 -5.42 -25.23
CA LEU A 10 -24.65 -4.37 -25.73
C LEU A 10 -23.87 -4.78 -26.98
N ASN A 11 -23.70 -6.09 -27.25
CA ASN A 11 -23.11 -6.56 -28.50
C ASN A 11 -23.93 -6.16 -29.72
N LEU A 12 -25.25 -5.99 -29.56
CA LEU A 12 -26.13 -5.50 -30.65
C LEU A 12 -25.77 -4.08 -31.07
N LEU A 13 -25.24 -3.25 -30.14
CA LEU A 13 -24.82 -1.88 -30.44
C LEU A 13 -23.56 -1.86 -31.31
N VAL A 14 -22.65 -2.83 -31.12
CA VAL A 14 -21.49 -3.02 -32.00
C VAL A 14 -21.95 -3.35 -33.42
N ILE A 15 -22.91 -4.28 -33.58
CA ILE A 15 -23.46 -4.64 -34.90
C ILE A 15 -24.18 -3.43 -35.52
N LEU A 16 -24.88 -2.63 -34.72
CA LEU A 16 -25.55 -1.41 -35.16
C LEU A 16 -24.55 -0.39 -35.73
N GLN A 17 -23.39 -0.22 -35.12
CA GLN A 17 -22.33 0.66 -35.64
C GLN A 17 -21.88 0.25 -37.04
N TYR A 18 -21.63 -1.04 -37.28
CA TYR A 18 -21.26 -1.52 -38.61
C TYR A 18 -22.38 -1.36 -39.63
N LEU A 19 -23.64 -1.50 -39.23
CA LEU A 19 -24.79 -1.23 -40.10
C LEU A 19 -24.92 0.26 -40.49
N ILE A 20 -24.55 1.17 -39.57
CA ILE A 20 -24.47 2.60 -39.82
C ILE A 20 -23.38 2.90 -40.85
N GLU A 21 -22.20 2.36 -40.66
CA GLU A 21 -21.05 2.61 -41.54
C GLU A 21 -21.23 2.03 -42.93
N GLU A 22 -21.69 0.79 -43.03
CA GLU A 22 -21.75 0.06 -44.31
C GLU A 22 -23.04 0.25 -45.05
N ARG A 23 -24.11 0.72 -44.41
CA ARG A 23 -25.48 0.82 -45.00
C ARG A 23 -25.94 -0.47 -45.70
N SER A 24 -25.36 -1.61 -45.33
CA SER A 24 -25.58 -2.93 -45.94
C SER A 24 -25.38 -4.05 -44.91
N VAL A 25 -26.39 -4.92 -44.81
CA VAL A 25 -26.33 -6.11 -43.96
C VAL A 25 -25.19 -7.04 -44.40
N THR A 26 -24.97 -7.21 -45.69
CA THR A 26 -23.94 -8.11 -46.23
C THR A 26 -22.55 -7.58 -45.98
N LEU A 27 -22.33 -6.28 -46.18
CA LEU A 27 -21.02 -5.67 -45.91
C LEU A 27 -20.72 -5.60 -44.41
N ALA A 28 -21.68 -5.25 -43.57
CA ALA A 28 -21.53 -5.28 -42.11
C ALA A 28 -21.19 -6.70 -41.61
N ALA A 29 -21.86 -7.73 -42.14
CA ALA A 29 -21.58 -9.13 -41.82
C ALA A 29 -20.13 -9.52 -42.20
N LYS A 30 -19.67 -9.10 -43.37
CA LYS A 30 -18.30 -9.37 -43.86
C LYS A 30 -17.25 -8.72 -42.92
N ARG A 31 -17.44 -7.45 -42.53
CA ARG A 31 -16.54 -6.75 -41.62
C ARG A 31 -16.51 -7.38 -40.24
N LEU A 32 -17.63 -7.89 -39.75
CA LEU A 32 -17.75 -8.56 -38.44
C LEU A 32 -17.32 -10.02 -38.48
N SER A 33 -16.99 -10.58 -39.68
CA SER A 33 -16.68 -12.00 -39.85
C SER A 33 -17.79 -12.95 -39.37
N ILE A 34 -19.08 -12.54 -39.57
CA ILE A 34 -20.26 -13.33 -39.22
C ILE A 34 -21.19 -13.47 -40.46
N THR A 35 -22.26 -14.24 -40.31
CA THR A 35 -23.19 -14.46 -41.44
C THR A 35 -24.20 -13.28 -41.57
N PRO A 36 -24.64 -12.96 -42.81
CA PRO A 36 -25.70 -11.97 -43.01
C PRO A 36 -26.99 -12.30 -42.25
N SER A 37 -27.29 -13.56 -42.06
CA SER A 37 -28.44 -14.03 -41.27
C SER A 37 -28.28 -13.63 -39.79
N SER A 38 -27.09 -13.72 -39.24
CA SER A 38 -26.79 -13.29 -37.85
C SER A 38 -27.00 -11.77 -37.68
N VAL A 39 -26.49 -10.97 -38.62
CA VAL A 39 -26.71 -9.50 -38.61
C VAL A 39 -28.20 -9.17 -38.74
N SER A 40 -28.93 -9.86 -39.61
CA SER A 40 -30.37 -9.65 -39.77
C SER A 40 -31.17 -9.98 -38.50
N LYS A 41 -30.80 -11.08 -37.79
CA LYS A 41 -31.42 -11.43 -36.52
C LYS A 41 -31.12 -10.36 -35.44
N SER A 42 -29.90 -9.86 -35.39
CA SER A 42 -29.50 -8.80 -34.47
C SER A 42 -30.25 -7.48 -34.76
N LEU A 43 -30.40 -7.13 -36.03
CA LEU A 43 -31.20 -5.97 -36.43
C LEU A 43 -32.68 -6.14 -36.06
N ALA A 44 -33.24 -7.34 -36.19
CA ALA A 44 -34.61 -7.61 -35.74
C ALA A 44 -34.78 -7.40 -34.23
N LYS A 45 -33.82 -7.87 -33.41
CA LYS A 45 -33.82 -7.61 -31.96
C LYS A 45 -33.72 -6.13 -31.62
N LEU A 46 -32.86 -5.38 -32.32
CA LEU A 46 -32.74 -3.92 -32.14
C LEU A 46 -34.04 -3.19 -32.50
N ARG A 47 -34.71 -3.57 -33.61
CA ARG A 47 -36.01 -3.03 -34.01
C ARG A 47 -37.07 -3.24 -32.93
N GLN A 48 -37.11 -4.44 -32.36
CA GLN A 48 -38.01 -4.77 -31.25
C GLN A 48 -37.69 -3.95 -30.01
N TRP A 49 -36.39 -3.76 -29.71
CA TRP A 49 -35.94 -3.00 -28.53
C TRP A 49 -36.30 -1.51 -28.62
N PHE A 50 -36.09 -0.91 -29.80
CA PHE A 50 -36.33 0.52 -30.04
C PHE A 50 -37.74 0.84 -30.50
N ASP A 51 -38.54 -0.17 -30.78
CA ASP A 51 -39.86 -0.05 -31.41
C ASP A 51 -39.82 0.83 -32.66
N ASP A 52 -38.78 0.67 -33.50
CA ASP A 52 -38.47 1.46 -34.66
C ASP A 52 -37.78 0.58 -35.72
N PRO A 53 -38.09 0.74 -37.03
CA PRO A 53 -37.43 0.01 -38.12
C PRO A 53 -35.92 0.25 -38.18
N LEU A 54 -35.40 1.32 -37.62
CA LEU A 54 -34.01 1.81 -37.60
C LEU A 54 -33.45 2.11 -38.99
N PHE A 55 -33.70 1.23 -39.95
CA PHE A 55 -33.33 1.38 -41.36
C PHE A 55 -34.48 0.95 -42.29
N ILE A 56 -34.67 1.73 -43.34
CA ILE A 56 -35.58 1.45 -44.43
C ILE A 56 -34.76 0.98 -45.65
N ARG A 57 -35.25 0.02 -46.41
CA ARG A 57 -34.60 -0.41 -47.66
C ARG A 57 -34.83 0.63 -48.76
N SER A 58 -33.77 1.03 -49.43
CA SER A 58 -33.79 1.90 -50.59
C SER A 58 -32.91 1.35 -51.71
N PRO A 59 -32.98 1.85 -52.93
CA PRO A 59 -32.09 1.46 -54.02
C PRO A 59 -30.60 1.68 -53.69
N GLN A 60 -30.30 2.61 -52.78
CA GLN A 60 -28.96 2.96 -52.33
C GLN A 60 -28.50 2.15 -51.10
N GLY A 61 -29.30 1.19 -50.64
CA GLY A 61 -29.03 0.37 -49.45
C GLY A 61 -29.94 0.68 -48.26
N LEU A 62 -29.38 0.65 -47.06
CA LEU A 62 -30.12 0.92 -45.82
C LEU A 62 -30.14 2.42 -45.53
N THR A 63 -31.32 3.03 -45.53
CA THR A 63 -31.54 4.44 -45.19
C THR A 63 -31.98 4.54 -43.71
N PRO A 64 -31.32 5.32 -42.85
CA PRO A 64 -31.65 5.43 -41.43
C PRO A 64 -32.98 6.17 -41.21
N THR A 65 -33.71 5.76 -40.16
CA THR A 65 -34.89 6.49 -39.67
C THR A 65 -34.46 7.75 -38.89
N PRO A 66 -35.36 8.67 -38.57
CA PRO A 66 -35.07 9.82 -37.72
C PRO A 66 -34.54 9.39 -36.31
N LEU A 67 -35.06 8.29 -35.77
CA LEU A 67 -34.54 7.73 -34.51
C LEU A 67 -33.10 7.25 -34.68
N MET A 68 -32.85 6.53 -35.78
CA MET A 68 -31.49 6.02 -36.06
C MET A 68 -30.47 7.16 -36.22
N HIS A 69 -30.83 8.27 -36.84
CA HIS A 69 -29.97 9.46 -36.94
C HIS A 69 -29.61 10.05 -35.56
N ARG A 70 -30.51 9.95 -34.59
CA ARG A 70 -30.22 10.38 -33.21
C ARG A 70 -29.25 9.43 -32.52
N ILE A 71 -29.45 8.12 -32.74
CA ILE A 71 -28.54 7.09 -32.18
C ILE A 71 -27.14 7.19 -32.81
N GLU A 72 -27.06 7.40 -34.12
CA GLU A 72 -25.80 7.53 -34.87
C GLU A 72 -24.88 8.61 -34.32
N LYS A 73 -25.41 9.67 -33.73
CA LYS A 73 -24.61 10.75 -33.11
C LYS A 73 -23.94 10.36 -31.81
N SER A 74 -24.57 9.51 -31.01
CA SER A 74 -24.12 9.17 -29.65
C SER A 74 -23.45 7.80 -29.55
N LEU A 75 -23.74 6.91 -30.52
CA LEU A 75 -23.24 5.53 -30.46
C LEU A 75 -21.70 5.42 -30.54
N PRO A 76 -21.00 6.18 -31.40
CA PRO A 76 -19.54 6.11 -31.47
C PRO A 76 -18.88 6.51 -30.15
N GLU A 77 -19.36 7.55 -29.48
CA GLU A 77 -18.86 8.00 -28.19
C GLU A 77 -19.02 6.91 -27.10
N PHE A 78 -20.21 6.29 -27.07
CA PHE A 78 -20.46 5.16 -26.16
C PHE A 78 -19.52 3.97 -26.42
N LEU A 79 -19.36 3.57 -27.70
CA LEU A 79 -18.47 2.45 -28.05
C LEU A 79 -17.00 2.76 -27.78
N ASN A 80 -16.55 3.99 -28.00
CA ASN A 80 -15.21 4.44 -27.65
C ASN A 80 -14.96 4.32 -26.13
N LEU A 81 -15.93 4.74 -25.32
CA LEU A 81 -15.84 4.59 -23.87
C LEU A 81 -15.84 3.11 -23.44
N ALA A 82 -16.69 2.28 -24.09
CA ALA A 82 -16.74 0.84 -23.82
C ALA A 82 -15.42 0.15 -24.21
N ASN A 83 -14.82 0.50 -25.35
CA ASN A 83 -13.51 0.02 -25.78
C ASN A 83 -12.43 0.45 -24.81
N TYR A 84 -12.41 1.72 -24.40
CA TYR A 84 -11.49 2.22 -23.38
C TYR A 84 -11.58 1.38 -22.09
N ILE A 85 -12.79 1.10 -21.61
CA ILE A 85 -12.99 0.25 -20.42
C ILE A 85 -12.49 -1.18 -20.66
N ALA A 86 -12.77 -1.76 -21.85
CA ALA A 86 -12.35 -3.12 -22.22
C ALA A 86 -10.81 -3.24 -22.39
N GLU A 87 -10.15 -2.15 -22.76
CA GLU A 87 -8.72 -2.06 -22.96
C GLU A 87 -7.97 -1.64 -21.70
N ILE A 88 -8.67 -1.23 -20.64
CA ILE A 88 -8.03 -0.99 -19.32
C ILE A 88 -7.39 -2.29 -18.87
N ARG A 89 -6.11 -2.44 -19.22
CA ARG A 89 -5.24 -3.50 -18.72
C ARG A 89 -4.25 -2.87 -17.75
N ASP A 90 -3.97 -3.59 -16.69
CA ASP A 90 -2.95 -3.22 -15.68
C ASP A 90 -1.51 -3.20 -16.26
N THR A 91 -1.36 -3.29 -17.58
CA THR A 91 -0.08 -3.42 -18.31
C THR A 91 0.45 -2.12 -18.91
N GLU A 92 -0.36 -1.10 -19.08
CA GLU A 92 0.15 0.20 -19.49
C GLU A 92 0.78 0.91 -18.29
N LYS A 93 1.98 1.48 -18.50
CA LYS A 93 2.58 2.40 -17.51
C LYS A 93 1.67 3.62 -17.39
N PRO A 94 0.79 3.71 -16.39
CA PRO A 94 -0.16 4.81 -16.34
C PRO A 94 0.63 6.09 -16.05
N ARG A 95 0.45 7.10 -16.87
CA ARG A 95 0.97 8.44 -16.60
C ARG A 95 0.38 8.96 -15.30
N GLY A 96 1.20 9.59 -14.47
CA GLY A 96 0.74 10.20 -13.22
C GLY A 96 0.38 9.20 -12.10
N LEU A 97 1.05 8.05 -12.04
CA LEU A 97 0.90 7.11 -10.92
C LEU A 97 1.17 7.80 -9.59
N LYS A 98 0.27 7.56 -8.64
CA LYS A 98 0.50 7.96 -7.24
C LYS A 98 0.96 6.74 -6.45
N PHE A 99 2.13 6.85 -5.82
CA PHE A 99 2.65 5.89 -4.85
C PHE A 99 2.46 6.47 -3.47
N ARG A 100 1.68 5.80 -2.63
CA ARG A 100 1.34 6.26 -1.28
C ARG A 100 1.77 5.19 -0.29
N LEU A 101 2.81 5.50 0.45
CA LEU A 101 3.41 4.61 1.43
C LEU A 101 3.22 5.16 2.84
N MET A 102 3.04 4.26 3.78
CA MET A 102 3.09 4.53 5.19
C MET A 102 4.17 3.67 5.81
N MET A 103 5.18 4.27 6.40
CA MET A 103 6.36 3.56 6.90
C MET A 103 6.69 4.06 8.29
N GLU A 104 7.06 3.12 9.16
CA GLU A 104 7.54 3.45 10.49
C GLU A 104 8.87 4.23 10.40
N ALA A 105 8.96 5.31 11.17
CA ALA A 105 10.20 6.05 11.31
C ALA A 105 11.11 5.39 12.38
N PRO A 106 12.43 5.31 12.19
CA PRO A 106 13.22 5.92 11.10
C PRO A 106 13.41 5.04 9.86
N LEU A 107 12.70 3.93 9.69
CA LEU A 107 12.84 3.06 8.52
C LEU A 107 12.60 3.81 7.20
N ASN A 108 11.61 4.71 7.18
CA ASN A 108 11.36 5.62 6.07
C ASN A 108 12.61 6.44 5.71
N LEU A 109 13.30 7.03 6.69
CA LEU A 109 14.50 7.86 6.47
C LEU A 109 15.70 7.05 5.95
N ILE A 110 15.76 5.76 6.32
CA ILE A 110 16.81 4.86 5.85
C ILE A 110 16.59 4.48 4.38
N MET A 111 15.35 4.12 4.02
CA MET A 111 15.01 3.52 2.74
C MET A 111 14.54 4.52 1.67
N LEU A 112 14.01 5.68 2.09
CA LEU A 112 13.23 6.58 1.23
C LEU A 112 14.01 7.06 0.00
N HIS A 113 15.30 7.40 0.16
CA HIS A 113 16.12 7.90 -0.94
C HIS A 113 16.15 6.91 -2.11
N ASP A 114 16.60 5.69 -1.84
CA ASP A 114 16.79 4.67 -2.88
C ASP A 114 15.47 4.21 -3.49
N LEU A 115 14.44 4.03 -2.63
CA LEU A 115 13.11 3.64 -3.09
C LEU A 115 12.48 4.73 -3.98
N SER A 116 12.59 5.99 -3.57
CA SER A 116 12.05 7.12 -4.36
C SER A 116 12.75 7.25 -5.71
N LEU A 117 14.08 7.12 -5.76
CA LEU A 117 14.82 7.15 -7.01
C LEU A 117 14.42 5.99 -7.93
N LYS A 118 14.25 4.78 -7.41
CA LYS A 118 13.77 3.62 -8.19
C LYS A 118 12.37 3.88 -8.77
N ILE A 119 11.46 4.46 -7.97
CA ILE A 119 10.11 4.81 -8.44
C ILE A 119 10.19 5.86 -9.55
N LEU A 120 10.89 6.97 -9.33
CA LEU A 120 10.98 8.08 -10.29
C LEU A 120 11.69 7.68 -11.58
N ASN A 121 12.71 6.83 -11.51
CA ASN A 121 13.39 6.30 -12.70
C ASN A 121 12.48 5.37 -13.53
N GLN A 122 11.69 4.53 -12.87
CA GLN A 122 10.77 3.62 -13.56
C GLN A 122 9.49 4.32 -14.05
N TYR A 123 9.03 5.34 -13.30
CA TYR A 123 7.80 6.09 -13.53
C TYR A 123 8.05 7.61 -13.39
N PRO A 124 8.67 8.26 -14.36
CA PRO A 124 9.12 9.66 -14.24
C PRO A 124 8.02 10.68 -13.95
N GLU A 125 6.77 10.41 -14.38
CA GLU A 125 5.63 11.30 -14.17
C GLU A 125 4.84 10.94 -12.88
N SER A 126 5.41 10.08 -12.01
CA SER A 126 4.73 9.63 -10.80
C SER A 126 4.82 10.65 -9.66
N ASN A 127 3.87 10.56 -8.73
CA ASN A 127 3.93 11.26 -7.45
C ASN A 127 4.16 10.24 -6.34
N VAL A 128 5.19 10.48 -5.52
CA VAL A 128 5.53 9.63 -4.38
C VAL A 128 5.18 10.37 -3.10
N ASN A 129 4.27 9.82 -2.32
CA ASN A 129 3.89 10.33 -1.02
C ASN A 129 4.23 9.27 0.04
N VAL A 130 5.13 9.62 0.94
CA VAL A 130 5.50 8.77 2.08
C VAL A 130 5.11 9.50 3.35
N ARG A 131 4.42 8.81 4.25
CA ARG A 131 4.01 9.31 5.57
C ARG A 131 4.55 8.39 6.63
N ASP A 132 4.77 8.94 7.81
CA ASP A 132 5.09 8.12 8.96
C ASP A 132 3.90 7.24 9.34
N TRP A 133 4.19 6.08 9.88
CA TRP A 133 3.17 5.19 10.41
C TRP A 133 2.58 5.81 11.68
N ASP A 134 1.25 5.91 11.72
CA ASP A 134 0.48 6.42 12.85
C ASP A 134 -0.76 5.55 13.12
N TYR A 135 -1.57 5.95 14.08
CA TYR A 135 -2.83 5.29 14.46
C TYR A 135 -3.84 5.16 13.32
N ASN A 136 -3.84 6.10 12.36
CA ASN A 136 -4.79 6.15 11.25
C ASN A 136 -4.27 5.39 10.02
N SER A 137 -3.01 4.95 10.05
CA SER A 137 -2.35 4.35 8.90
C SER A 137 -3.02 3.06 8.46
N LEU A 138 -3.44 2.22 9.41
CA LEU A 138 -4.17 0.99 9.13
C LEU A 138 -5.51 1.28 8.43
N ALA A 139 -6.27 2.27 8.96
CA ALA A 139 -7.52 2.71 8.36
C ALA A 139 -7.30 3.30 6.96
N SER A 140 -6.21 4.04 6.73
CA SER A 140 -5.83 4.59 5.43
C SER A 140 -5.55 3.49 4.39
N ILE A 141 -4.92 2.37 4.76
CA ILE A 141 -4.73 1.23 3.86
C ILE A 141 -6.07 0.56 3.53
N VAL A 142 -6.92 0.38 4.54
CA VAL A 142 -8.27 -0.20 4.37
C VAL A 142 -9.13 0.67 3.45
N ALA A 143 -9.12 1.98 3.64
CA ALA A 143 -9.85 2.93 2.80
C ALA A 143 -9.28 3.02 1.38
N GLY A 144 -7.99 2.73 1.19
CA GLY A 144 -7.28 2.87 -0.08
C GLY A 144 -6.62 4.23 -0.27
N ASP A 145 -6.44 4.96 0.82
CA ASP A 145 -5.68 6.22 0.84
C ASP A 145 -4.17 5.98 0.88
N ALA A 146 -3.76 4.76 1.27
CA ALA A 146 -2.40 4.27 1.14
C ALA A 146 -2.36 2.94 0.36
N ASP A 147 -1.27 2.72 -0.34
CA ASP A 147 -1.07 1.53 -1.18
C ASP A 147 -0.41 0.40 -0.39
N ILE A 148 0.63 0.73 0.39
CA ILE A 148 1.42 -0.20 1.21
C ILE A 148 1.77 0.46 2.54
N GLY A 149 1.74 -0.34 3.61
CA GLY A 149 2.29 -0.02 4.92
C GLY A 149 3.52 -0.89 5.24
N VAL A 150 4.52 -0.32 5.91
CA VAL A 150 5.69 -1.04 6.45
C VAL A 150 5.90 -0.63 7.89
N LEU A 151 5.82 -1.59 8.80
CA LEU A 151 5.88 -1.33 10.24
C LEU A 151 6.30 -2.57 11.04
N GLY A 152 6.79 -2.35 12.24
CA GLY A 152 6.96 -3.39 13.25
C GLY A 152 5.62 -3.75 13.93
N ARG A 153 5.44 -5.02 14.27
CA ARG A 153 4.36 -5.51 15.12
C ARG A 153 4.96 -6.33 16.25
N GLU A 154 4.34 -6.33 17.40
CA GLU A 154 4.84 -7.07 18.53
C GLU A 154 4.42 -8.55 18.47
N SER A 155 5.34 -9.45 18.78
CA SER A 155 5.05 -10.87 18.94
C SER A 155 4.43 -11.20 20.30
N TYR A 156 4.54 -10.30 21.27
CA TYR A 156 4.01 -10.49 22.60
C TYR A 156 2.50 -10.69 22.54
N HIS A 157 2.03 -11.85 23.03
CA HIS A 157 0.65 -12.33 22.84
C HIS A 157 -0.43 -11.44 23.48
N LYS A 158 -0.08 -10.63 24.48
CA LYS A 158 -1.00 -9.70 25.13
C LYS A 158 -0.98 -8.31 24.50
N SER A 159 -0.08 -8.05 23.56
CA SER A 159 0.01 -6.75 22.91
C SER A 159 -1.19 -6.49 22.00
N LYS A 160 -1.73 -5.29 22.08
CA LYS A 160 -2.75 -4.80 21.13
C LYS A 160 -2.19 -4.54 19.74
N GLU A 161 -0.86 -4.39 19.64
CA GLU A 161 -0.12 -4.24 18.39
C GLU A 161 0.36 -5.59 17.83
N SER A 162 -0.20 -6.70 18.32
CA SER A 162 0.10 -8.04 17.82
C SER A 162 -0.28 -8.20 16.35
N ILE A 163 0.47 -9.03 15.64
CA ILE A 163 0.16 -9.44 14.27
C ILE A 163 -1.23 -10.05 14.12
N ASN A 164 -1.72 -10.73 15.18
CA ASN A 164 -3.06 -11.35 15.20
C ASN A 164 -4.21 -10.34 15.28
N ALA A 165 -3.92 -9.06 15.54
CA ALA A 165 -4.92 -7.99 15.58
C ALA A 165 -5.15 -7.33 14.21
N LEU A 166 -4.47 -7.79 13.16
CA LEU A 166 -4.64 -7.23 11.81
C LEU A 166 -6.01 -7.61 11.22
N PRO A 167 -6.71 -6.66 10.57
CA PRO A 167 -7.98 -6.94 9.90
C PRO A 167 -7.83 -7.98 8.77
N ASP A 168 -8.78 -8.90 8.67
CA ASP A 168 -8.80 -9.96 7.63
C ASP A 168 -8.80 -9.43 6.19
N ILE A 169 -9.20 -8.18 5.98
CA ILE A 169 -9.22 -7.53 4.66
C ILE A 169 -7.83 -7.17 4.13
N LEU A 170 -6.81 -7.25 4.97
CA LEU A 170 -5.42 -6.99 4.62
C LEU A 170 -4.69 -8.31 4.33
N ASN A 171 -3.71 -8.22 3.43
CA ASN A 171 -2.63 -9.18 3.31
C ASN A 171 -1.39 -8.58 3.97
N PHE A 172 -0.53 -9.45 4.47
CA PHE A 172 0.79 -9.05 4.95
C PHE A 172 1.86 -10.06 4.58
N GLU A 173 3.09 -9.61 4.64
CA GLU A 173 4.29 -10.43 4.46
C GLU A 173 5.31 -9.98 5.51
N VAL A 174 5.92 -10.94 6.22
CA VAL A 174 7.00 -10.64 7.16
C VAL A 174 8.27 -10.39 6.36
N LEU A 175 8.86 -9.22 6.53
CA LEU A 175 10.09 -8.79 5.85
C LEU A 175 11.33 -9.27 6.61
N PHE A 176 11.33 -9.11 7.92
CA PHE A 176 12.38 -9.57 8.84
C PHE A 176 11.83 -9.60 10.27
N ILE A 177 12.57 -10.23 11.17
CA ILE A 177 12.29 -10.20 12.60
C ILE A 177 13.40 -9.43 13.27
N ASP A 178 13.03 -8.43 14.03
CA ASP A 178 13.94 -7.58 14.79
C ASP A 178 13.78 -7.78 16.30
N ARG A 179 14.68 -7.21 17.09
CA ARG A 179 14.63 -7.17 18.55
C ARG A 179 15.05 -5.82 19.07
N PRO A 180 14.48 -5.38 20.21
CA PRO A 180 14.84 -4.09 20.78
C PRO A 180 16.28 -4.10 21.32
N LEU A 181 16.97 -2.98 21.10
CA LEU A 181 18.27 -2.67 21.69
C LEU A 181 18.15 -1.49 22.64
N ALA A 182 19.07 -1.37 23.58
CA ALA A 182 19.34 -0.13 24.30
C ALA A 182 20.28 0.74 23.46
N PHE A 183 19.92 2.01 23.33
CA PHE A 183 20.71 3.05 22.69
C PHE A 183 21.16 4.04 23.74
N ILE A 184 22.47 4.18 23.88
CA ILE A 184 23.12 4.89 24.97
C ILE A 184 24.20 5.77 24.36
N ARG A 185 24.36 7.00 24.84
CA ARG A 185 25.43 7.87 24.38
C ARG A 185 26.81 7.25 24.72
N ALA A 186 27.81 7.45 23.86
CA ALA A 186 29.13 6.79 23.97
C ALA A 186 29.90 7.12 25.25
N ASP A 187 29.58 8.22 25.93
CA ASP A 187 30.19 8.60 27.24
C ASP A 187 29.24 8.40 28.44
N HIS A 188 28.14 7.67 28.25
CA HIS A 188 27.17 7.46 29.32
C HIS A 188 27.75 6.64 30.49
N PRO A 189 27.47 7.05 31.75
CA PRO A 189 28.03 6.38 32.93
C PRO A 189 27.75 4.88 33.01
N LEU A 190 26.58 4.43 32.53
CA LEU A 190 26.20 3.02 32.52
C LEU A 190 27.20 2.14 31.77
N LEU A 191 27.94 2.67 30.78
CA LEU A 191 28.96 1.89 30.05
C LEU A 191 30.17 1.53 30.89
N GLY A 192 30.36 2.17 32.05
CA GLY A 192 31.36 1.84 33.05
C GLY A 192 30.87 0.89 34.16
N GLU A 193 29.58 0.53 34.15
CA GLU A 193 28.97 -0.37 35.12
C GLU A 193 28.78 -1.78 34.52
N GLU A 194 28.46 -2.76 35.39
CA GLU A 194 28.04 -4.08 34.91
C GLU A 194 26.76 -4.01 34.08
N TRP A 195 26.78 -4.59 32.88
CA TRP A 195 25.63 -4.61 31.99
C TRP A 195 24.56 -5.61 32.46
N ASN A 196 23.63 -5.13 33.29
CA ASN A 196 22.51 -5.90 33.80
C ASN A 196 21.27 -5.03 33.92
N LEU A 197 20.09 -5.67 34.07
CA LEU A 197 18.79 -4.99 34.07
C LEU A 197 18.66 -4.00 35.23
N THR A 198 19.21 -4.31 36.40
CA THR A 198 19.18 -3.43 37.57
C THR A 198 19.89 -2.12 37.29
N ASN A 199 21.08 -2.18 36.69
CA ASN A 199 21.85 -0.97 36.35
C ASN A 199 21.21 -0.19 35.20
N LEU A 200 20.65 -0.87 34.19
CA LEU A 200 19.88 -0.23 33.09
C LEU A 200 18.72 0.59 33.66
N LEU A 201 17.95 0.03 34.59
CA LEU A 201 16.76 0.67 35.16
C LEU A 201 17.04 1.79 36.18
N LYS A 202 18.30 1.95 36.65
CA LYS A 202 18.69 3.09 37.50
C LYS A 202 18.62 4.43 36.75
N TYR A 203 18.84 4.41 35.43
CA TYR A 203 18.89 5.62 34.61
C TYR A 203 17.54 5.97 34.06
N PRO A 204 17.27 7.26 33.84
CA PRO A 204 16.02 7.67 33.22
C PRO A 204 15.97 7.33 31.72
N HIS A 205 14.78 6.98 31.26
CA HIS A 205 14.53 6.55 29.91
C HIS A 205 13.74 7.59 29.10
N ILE A 206 14.01 7.60 27.82
CA ILE A 206 13.12 8.20 26.82
C ILE A 206 12.24 7.07 26.24
N SER A 207 10.93 7.28 26.20
CA SER A 207 9.98 6.36 25.57
C SER A 207 9.52 6.87 24.22
N THR A 208 9.12 5.96 23.35
CA THR A 208 8.39 6.30 22.12
C THR A 208 6.93 5.91 22.31
N GLU A 209 6.03 6.85 22.09
CA GLU A 209 4.59 6.66 22.26
C GLU A 209 3.87 6.93 20.94
N TYR A 210 3.20 5.91 20.41
CA TYR A 210 2.30 6.05 19.25
C TYR A 210 0.88 6.34 19.76
N GLY A 211 0.45 7.60 19.73
CA GLY A 211 -0.91 8.00 20.07
C GLY A 211 -1.32 7.78 21.55
N ASN A 212 -2.41 7.07 21.81
CA ASN A 212 -2.91 6.81 23.16
C ASN A 212 -2.14 5.68 23.83
N ARG A 213 -1.07 6.02 24.55
CA ARG A 213 -0.28 5.16 25.44
C ARG A 213 -0.62 3.66 25.38
N ILE A 214 -0.01 2.95 24.46
CA ILE A 214 0.04 1.49 24.51
C ILE A 214 1.39 1.17 25.14
N PRO A 215 1.43 0.46 26.28
CA PRO A 215 2.70 -0.01 26.83
C PRO A 215 3.42 -0.82 25.76
N TRP A 216 4.70 -0.55 25.56
CA TRP A 216 5.52 -1.36 24.69
C TRP A 216 5.75 -2.74 25.32
N ALA A 217 5.93 -3.81 24.53
CA ALA A 217 6.12 -5.17 25.04
C ALA A 217 7.24 -5.26 26.10
N PHE A 218 8.28 -4.45 25.98
CA PHE A 218 9.32 -4.36 27.00
C PHE A 218 8.79 -3.90 28.36
N ASP A 219 7.89 -2.92 28.41
CA ASP A 219 7.27 -2.47 29.65
C ASP A 219 6.36 -3.54 30.24
N ASP A 220 5.61 -4.27 29.41
CA ASP A 220 4.79 -5.38 29.86
C ASP A 220 5.63 -6.52 30.45
N VAL A 221 6.78 -6.83 29.83
CA VAL A 221 7.74 -7.80 30.35
C VAL A 221 8.31 -7.34 31.69
N LEU A 222 8.74 -6.08 31.81
CA LEU A 222 9.23 -5.54 33.09
C LEU A 222 8.16 -5.60 34.18
N HIS A 223 6.91 -5.24 33.88
CA HIS A 223 5.80 -5.32 34.82
C HIS A 223 5.55 -6.77 35.28
N SER A 224 5.70 -7.75 34.40
CA SER A 224 5.57 -9.17 34.77
C SER A 224 6.65 -9.63 35.76
N MET A 225 7.79 -8.94 35.77
CA MET A 225 8.91 -9.15 36.70
C MET A 225 8.81 -8.27 37.95
N GLY A 226 7.78 -7.45 38.11
CA GLY A 226 7.62 -6.48 39.20
C GLY A 226 8.51 -5.25 39.04
N LEU A 227 9.02 -4.96 37.84
CA LEU A 227 9.93 -3.87 37.52
C LEU A 227 9.26 -2.80 36.67
N THR A 228 9.81 -1.58 36.70
CA THR A 228 9.36 -0.46 35.87
C THR A 228 10.52 0.41 35.45
N ARG A 229 10.43 1.06 34.31
CA ARG A 229 11.38 2.09 33.87
C ARG A 229 10.97 3.46 34.40
N ASN A 230 11.95 4.28 34.73
CA ASN A 230 11.70 5.71 34.97
C ASN A 230 11.67 6.47 33.65
N ILE A 231 10.47 6.68 33.09
CA ILE A 231 10.27 7.45 31.86
C ILE A 231 10.26 8.93 32.19
N GLN A 232 11.25 9.69 31.71
CA GLN A 232 11.32 11.14 31.89
C GLN A 232 10.87 11.93 30.67
N LEU A 233 11.07 11.37 29.47
CA LEU A 233 10.65 12.00 28.21
C LEU A 233 9.92 10.97 27.34
N SER A 234 8.95 11.44 26.57
CA SER A 234 8.24 10.66 25.58
C SER A 234 8.18 11.43 24.26
N TYR A 235 8.44 10.73 23.15
CA TYR A 235 8.36 11.24 21.79
C TYR A 235 7.44 10.38 20.94
N SER A 236 6.98 10.93 19.82
CA SER A 236 6.08 10.22 18.91
C SER A 236 6.78 9.30 17.90
N SER A 237 8.13 9.29 17.88
CA SER A 237 8.89 8.47 16.94
C SER A 237 10.28 8.10 17.48
N PHE A 238 10.83 7.00 16.97
CA PHE A 238 12.15 6.52 17.42
C PHE A 238 13.28 7.45 17.02
N GLU A 239 13.23 8.08 15.83
CA GLU A 239 14.29 9.01 15.42
C GLU A 239 14.40 10.22 16.35
N GLN A 240 13.28 10.70 16.89
CA GLN A 240 13.29 11.79 17.87
C GLN A 240 13.93 11.35 19.18
N SER A 241 13.58 10.16 19.67
CA SER A 241 14.16 9.61 20.89
C SER A 241 15.67 9.33 20.75
N LEU A 242 16.10 8.78 19.61
CA LEU A 242 17.50 8.54 19.29
C LEU A 242 18.30 9.84 19.19
N LEU A 243 17.75 10.83 18.46
CA LEU A 243 18.40 12.13 18.34
C LEU A 243 18.56 12.81 19.71
N MET A 244 17.52 12.78 20.55
CA MET A 244 17.60 13.33 21.89
C MET A 244 18.63 12.58 22.76
N THR A 245 18.63 11.25 22.71
CA THR A 245 19.58 10.42 23.45
C THR A 245 21.03 10.72 23.07
N SER A 246 21.30 11.10 21.81
CA SER A 246 22.65 11.45 21.34
C SER A 246 23.15 12.80 21.84
N GLN A 247 22.28 13.66 22.41
CA GLN A 247 22.69 14.98 22.89
C GLN A 247 23.46 14.90 24.23
N ALA A 248 24.35 15.85 24.44
CA ALA A 248 25.12 15.98 25.68
C ALA A 248 24.29 16.61 26.83
N GLY A 249 24.76 16.40 28.06
CA GLY A 249 24.24 17.12 29.22
C GLY A 249 23.17 16.36 30.02
N HIS A 250 22.91 15.10 29.69
CA HIS A 250 21.99 14.25 30.45
C HIS A 250 22.45 12.76 30.43
N SER A 251 21.86 11.95 31.30
CA SER A 251 22.04 10.51 31.37
C SER A 251 20.78 9.73 30.96
N LEU A 252 20.08 10.23 29.96
CA LEU A 252 18.92 9.56 29.38
C LEU A 252 19.37 8.51 28.37
N LEU A 253 18.68 7.39 28.36
CA LEU A 253 18.85 6.35 27.33
C LEU A 253 17.50 6.02 26.70
N THR A 254 17.50 5.37 25.55
CA THR A 254 16.28 4.88 24.92
C THR A 254 16.38 3.43 24.51
N CYS A 255 15.27 2.73 24.47
CA CYS A 255 15.16 1.40 23.87
C CYS A 255 14.33 1.53 22.60
N ALA A 256 14.82 0.94 21.51
CA ALA A 256 14.19 1.01 20.20
C ALA A 256 14.45 -0.30 19.43
N PRO A 257 13.70 -0.59 18.35
CA PRO A 257 14.01 -1.71 17.47
C PRO A 257 15.45 -1.69 16.99
N GLY A 258 16.06 -2.87 16.84
CA GLY A 258 17.49 -3.01 16.51
C GLY A 258 17.86 -2.39 15.18
N TYR A 259 16.95 -2.40 14.18
CA TYR A 259 17.19 -1.76 12.89
C TYR A 259 17.51 -0.26 13.01
N CYS A 260 17.15 0.38 14.11
CA CYS A 260 17.48 1.77 14.39
C CYS A 260 18.99 2.03 14.45
N GLN A 261 19.82 1.00 14.68
CA GLN A 261 21.28 1.14 14.58
C GLN A 261 21.75 1.61 13.20
N HIS A 262 21.03 1.24 12.12
CA HIS A 262 21.36 1.74 10.79
C HIS A 262 21.07 3.23 10.63
N TYR A 263 20.03 3.74 11.32
CA TYR A 263 19.78 5.18 11.41
C TYR A 263 20.92 5.88 12.17
N VAL A 264 21.33 5.33 13.31
CA VAL A 264 22.44 5.83 14.11
C VAL A 264 23.71 5.90 13.27
N ASN A 265 24.05 4.84 12.55
CA ASN A 265 25.22 4.78 11.68
C ASN A 265 25.14 5.76 10.51
N LYS A 266 23.99 5.80 9.81
CA LYS A 266 23.78 6.66 8.64
C LYS A 266 23.89 8.15 8.97
N PHE A 267 23.41 8.56 10.14
CA PHE A 267 23.42 9.95 10.58
C PHE A 267 24.54 10.27 11.58
N HIS A 268 25.46 9.32 11.81
CA HIS A 268 26.63 9.49 12.68
C HIS A 268 26.26 9.98 14.08
N LEU A 269 25.18 9.42 14.66
CA LEU A 269 24.80 9.75 16.02
C LEU A 269 25.79 9.10 17.01
N ASP A 270 26.18 9.85 18.03
CA ASP A 270 27.12 9.37 19.08
C ASP A 270 26.40 8.44 20.07
N LEU A 271 25.99 7.27 19.56
CA LEU A 271 25.29 6.23 20.34
C LEU A 271 25.95 4.87 20.21
N VAL A 272 25.98 4.15 21.30
CA VAL A 272 26.30 2.72 21.39
C VAL A 272 25.00 1.94 21.46
N CYS A 273 24.90 0.86 20.67
CA CYS A 273 23.73 0.00 20.58
C CYS A 273 24.06 -1.35 21.24
N ILE A 274 23.34 -1.74 22.28
CA ILE A 274 23.62 -2.94 23.07
C ILE A 274 22.34 -3.75 23.25
N PRO A 275 22.34 -5.10 23.10
CA PRO A 275 21.21 -5.94 23.44
C PRO A 275 20.70 -5.71 24.87
N LEU A 276 19.39 -5.74 25.08
CA LEU A 276 18.85 -5.62 26.44
C LEU A 276 19.34 -6.75 27.32
N PRO A 277 19.72 -6.46 28.61
CA PRO A 277 20.25 -7.45 29.52
C PRO A 277 19.13 -8.31 30.12
N LEU A 278 18.53 -9.13 29.27
CA LEU A 278 17.44 -10.06 29.59
C LEU A 278 17.90 -11.49 29.31
N GLU A 279 17.34 -12.44 30.07
CA GLU A 279 17.54 -13.87 29.79
C GLU A 279 17.04 -14.19 28.36
N PRO A 280 17.68 -15.11 27.63
CA PRO A 280 17.39 -15.39 26.23
C PRO A 280 15.91 -15.69 25.94
N GLU A 281 15.25 -16.45 26.84
CA GLU A 281 13.84 -16.84 26.71
C GLU A 281 12.89 -15.65 26.88
N ILE A 282 13.27 -14.69 27.71
CA ILE A 282 12.51 -13.44 27.92
C ILE A 282 12.76 -12.49 26.75
N TYR A 283 14.01 -12.38 26.31
CA TYR A 283 14.39 -11.50 25.21
C TYR A 283 13.71 -11.91 23.90
N GLN A 284 13.53 -13.21 23.65
CA GLN A 284 12.81 -13.73 22.50
C GLN A 284 11.32 -13.33 22.47
N GLN A 285 10.71 -13.08 23.63
CA GLN A 285 9.33 -12.59 23.69
C GLN A 285 9.17 -11.17 23.14
N LEU A 286 10.29 -10.45 23.00
CA LEU A 286 10.35 -9.09 22.43
C LEU A 286 10.62 -9.08 20.93
N ASP A 287 10.51 -10.21 20.25
CA ASP A 287 10.63 -10.26 18.80
C ASP A 287 9.61 -9.34 18.13
N ILE A 288 10.10 -8.53 17.20
CA ILE A 288 9.33 -7.54 16.44
C ILE A 288 9.33 -7.96 14.97
N PRO A 289 8.34 -8.70 14.50
CA PRO A 289 8.19 -8.96 13.07
C PRO A 289 7.86 -7.66 12.34
N PHE A 290 8.74 -7.27 11.43
CA PHE A 290 8.48 -6.17 10.52
C PHE A 290 7.68 -6.66 9.32
N LEU A 291 6.55 -6.01 9.09
CA LEU A 291 5.56 -6.41 8.11
C LEU A 291 5.46 -5.40 6.99
N MET A 292 5.18 -5.90 5.81
CA MET A 292 4.64 -5.13 4.71
C MET A 292 3.16 -5.49 4.58
N LEU A 293 2.27 -4.48 4.62
CA LEU A 293 0.81 -4.62 4.58
C LEU A 293 0.24 -4.01 3.30
N TRP A 294 -0.79 -4.64 2.75
CA TRP A 294 -1.57 -4.08 1.64
C TRP A 294 -3.00 -4.62 1.66
N HIS A 295 -3.93 -3.87 1.07
CA HIS A 295 -5.32 -4.32 0.96
C HIS A 295 -5.45 -5.50 -0.02
N LYS A 296 -6.24 -6.53 0.30
CA LYS A 296 -6.48 -7.72 -0.55
C LYS A 296 -6.91 -7.38 -1.97
N ARG A 297 -7.70 -6.31 -2.17
CA ARG A 297 -8.11 -5.83 -3.51
C ARG A 297 -6.94 -5.46 -4.43
N ASN A 298 -5.79 -5.09 -3.86
CA ASN A 298 -4.60 -4.70 -4.60
C ASN A 298 -3.59 -5.85 -4.80
N ALA A 299 -3.93 -7.08 -4.39
CA ALA A 299 -3.01 -8.22 -4.42
C ALA A 299 -2.48 -8.52 -5.83
N TYR A 300 -3.33 -8.31 -6.85
CA TYR A 300 -2.99 -8.57 -8.26
C TYR A 300 -2.63 -7.32 -9.06
N ASN A 301 -2.66 -6.13 -8.44
CA ASN A 301 -2.31 -4.88 -9.10
C ASN A 301 -0.81 -4.84 -9.41
N SER A 302 -0.42 -4.52 -10.65
CA SER A 302 0.96 -4.50 -11.12
C SER A 302 1.83 -3.48 -10.37
N LYS A 303 1.29 -2.31 -10.06
CA LYS A 303 1.95 -1.28 -9.25
C LYS A 303 2.30 -1.82 -7.85
N THR A 304 1.32 -2.46 -7.20
CA THR A 304 1.50 -3.01 -5.84
C THR A 304 2.52 -4.15 -5.85
N ARG A 305 2.48 -5.06 -6.84
CA ARG A 305 3.47 -6.13 -6.98
C ARG A 305 4.88 -5.58 -7.17
N TRP A 306 5.05 -4.65 -8.11
CA TRP A 306 6.34 -4.02 -8.36
C TRP A 306 6.88 -3.32 -7.11
N LEU A 307 6.05 -2.52 -6.43
CA LEU A 307 6.43 -1.80 -5.22
C LEU A 307 6.86 -2.74 -4.09
N LYS A 308 6.16 -3.84 -3.91
CA LYS A 308 6.53 -4.90 -2.95
C LYS A 308 7.93 -5.44 -3.22
N GLU A 309 8.26 -5.76 -4.47
CA GLU A 309 9.59 -6.26 -4.83
C GLU A 309 10.69 -5.20 -4.59
N GLN A 310 10.40 -3.91 -4.83
CA GLN A 310 11.36 -2.85 -4.53
C GLN A 310 11.60 -2.69 -3.03
N ILE A 311 10.55 -2.78 -2.21
CA ILE A 311 10.65 -2.72 -0.75
C ILE A 311 11.47 -3.92 -0.24
N LYS A 312 11.17 -5.15 -0.68
CA LYS A 312 11.92 -6.35 -0.30
C LYS A 312 13.40 -6.24 -0.66
N SER A 313 13.70 -5.81 -1.89
CA SER A 313 15.08 -5.60 -2.34
C SER A 313 15.80 -4.55 -1.48
N GLY A 314 15.12 -3.46 -1.11
CA GLY A 314 15.66 -2.43 -0.23
C GLY A 314 15.96 -2.96 1.17
N ILE A 315 15.04 -3.73 1.75
CA ILE A 315 15.20 -4.36 3.07
C ILE A 315 16.34 -5.39 3.05
N ALA A 316 16.43 -6.24 2.02
CA ALA A 316 17.49 -7.24 1.92
C ALA A 316 18.89 -6.59 1.89
N ASN A 317 19.05 -5.52 1.14
CA ASN A 317 20.32 -4.74 1.10
C ASN A 317 20.66 -4.14 2.48
N PHE A 318 19.65 -3.65 3.18
CA PHE A 318 19.75 -3.02 4.48
C PHE A 318 20.13 -4.00 5.59
N ILE A 319 19.57 -5.23 5.60
CA ILE A 319 19.87 -6.25 6.62
C ILE A 319 21.23 -6.91 6.38
N SER A 320 21.73 -6.89 5.13
CA SER A 320 23.01 -7.52 4.75
C SER A 320 24.23 -6.62 5.05
N THR A 321 24.02 -5.35 5.41
CA THR A 321 25.05 -4.35 5.73
C THR A 321 25.19 -4.17 7.22
#